data_372aeb3396b422014ece792b5e643ca4
#
_entry.id   372aeb3396b422014ece792b5e643ca4
#
_cell.length_a   1.000
_cell.length_b   1.000
_cell.length_c   1.000
_cell.angle_alpha   90.00
_cell.angle_beta   90.00
_cell.angle_gamma   90.00
#
_symmetry.space_group_name_H-M   'P 1'
#
loop_
_entity.id
_entity.type
_entity.pdbx_description
1 polymer ?
#
loop_
_entity_poly.entity_id
_entity_poly.type
_entity_poly.pdbx_seq_one_letter_code
_entity_poly.pdbx_strand_id
1 'polypeptide(L)'
;MPRTIRTLTASEVETLVDWAAGEGWNPGIGDAAAFRTADPDGSIGAFVGQEMVAGISAVAYGPGFGFIGLYICRPDRRGEGHGKAVWDAGMARLGNRIIGLDGVAEQRANYQRMGFVPVYETVRYSGRPAGLPAGGDIRPVTAGDMAGILAYDRQRFPAPREAFLREWLRQPRIALLCGGSADIAGYGVARRCREGFKVGPLFADRTDLALALLADLAGRIGNEVLHIDVPASQVQFTAMLQAAGMVPGFATTRMYKGGKPGNAPSTVFGITTLELG
;
A
#
# COMPACT_ATOMS: atom_id res chain seq x y z
N MET A 1 32.52 -5.48 -12.27
CA MET A 1 32.61 -4.26 -11.42
C MET A 1 32.11 -4.60 -10.01
N PRO A 2 32.64 -3.99 -8.94
CA PRO A 2 32.15 -4.25 -7.59
C PRO A 2 30.71 -3.75 -7.44
N ARG A 3 29.92 -4.47 -6.60
CA ARG A 3 28.57 -4.08 -6.25
C ARG A 3 28.59 -3.03 -5.13
N THR A 4 27.79 -1.97 -5.28
CA THR A 4 27.56 -0.95 -4.24
C THR A 4 26.12 -1.02 -3.77
N ILE A 5 25.88 -0.93 -2.46
CA ILE A 5 24.55 -0.84 -1.85
C ILE A 5 24.43 0.55 -1.22
N ARG A 6 23.37 1.28 -1.55
CA ARG A 6 23.10 2.61 -1.00
C ARG A 6 21.63 3.00 -1.06
N THR A 7 21.27 4.04 -0.33
CA THR A 7 19.96 4.70 -0.43
C THR A 7 19.75 5.26 -1.84
N LEU A 8 18.51 5.14 -2.33
CA LEU A 8 18.10 5.64 -3.64
C LEU A 8 17.80 7.14 -3.61
N THR A 9 18.17 7.83 -4.67
CA THR A 9 17.73 9.20 -4.98
C THR A 9 16.24 9.22 -5.36
N ALA A 10 15.64 10.41 -5.48
CA ALA A 10 14.24 10.55 -5.90
C ALA A 10 13.97 9.89 -7.26
N SER A 11 14.81 10.14 -8.25
CA SER A 11 14.67 9.58 -9.59
C SER A 11 14.88 8.07 -9.65
N GLU A 12 15.73 7.54 -8.76
CA GLU A 12 15.93 6.08 -8.67
C GLU A 12 14.74 5.38 -7.98
N VAL A 13 14.06 6.05 -7.04
CA VAL A 13 12.78 5.55 -6.49
C VAL A 13 11.69 5.53 -7.56
N GLU A 14 11.63 6.55 -8.43
CA GLU A 14 10.74 6.55 -9.60
C GLU A 14 11.04 5.36 -10.51
N THR A 15 12.33 5.11 -10.81
CA THR A 15 12.75 3.93 -11.59
C THR A 15 12.31 2.62 -10.92
N LEU A 16 12.42 2.50 -9.60
CA LEU A 16 12.00 1.30 -8.88
C LEU A 16 10.48 1.10 -8.92
N VAL A 17 9.71 2.19 -8.84
CA VAL A 17 8.23 2.16 -9.03
C VAL A 17 7.88 1.80 -10.48
N ASP A 18 8.66 2.25 -11.47
CA ASP A 18 8.50 1.86 -12.87
C ASP A 18 8.77 0.36 -13.09
N TRP A 19 9.76 -0.21 -12.38
CA TRP A 19 9.96 -1.66 -12.41
C TRP A 19 8.76 -2.42 -11.82
N ALA A 20 8.17 -1.91 -10.74
CA ALA A 20 6.94 -2.51 -10.18
C ALA A 20 5.77 -2.48 -11.17
N ALA A 21 5.67 -1.44 -11.99
CA ALA A 21 4.70 -1.40 -13.09
C ALA A 21 5.01 -2.47 -14.15
N GLY A 22 6.28 -2.67 -14.48
CA GLY A 22 6.73 -3.74 -15.39
C GLY A 22 6.44 -5.16 -14.88
N GLU A 23 6.41 -5.37 -13.56
CA GLU A 23 5.98 -6.64 -12.93
C GLU A 23 4.44 -6.77 -12.86
N GLY A 24 3.67 -5.83 -13.41
CA GLY A 24 2.21 -5.86 -13.43
C GLY A 24 1.52 -5.40 -12.13
N TRP A 25 2.26 -4.78 -11.19
CA TRP A 25 1.68 -4.38 -9.90
C TRP A 25 0.82 -3.12 -9.98
N ASN A 26 0.89 -2.38 -11.09
CA ASN A 26 0.12 -1.18 -11.37
C ASN A 26 0.19 -0.13 -10.24
N PRO A 27 1.38 0.39 -9.86
CA PRO A 27 1.49 1.45 -8.86
C PRO A 27 0.83 2.74 -9.35
N GLY A 28 0.51 3.65 -8.40
CA GLY A 28 -0.04 4.95 -8.73
C GLY A 28 0.99 5.88 -9.36
N ILE A 29 0.52 6.71 -10.28
CA ILE A 29 1.32 7.80 -10.85
C ILE A 29 1.63 8.81 -9.73
N GLY A 30 2.92 9.07 -9.48
CA GLY A 30 3.35 9.94 -8.38
C GLY A 30 3.41 9.26 -6.99
N ASP A 31 3.30 7.92 -6.91
CA ASP A 31 3.45 7.19 -5.65
C ASP A 31 4.89 7.29 -5.09
N ALA A 32 5.91 7.36 -5.95
CA ALA A 32 7.31 7.47 -5.55
C ALA A 32 7.59 8.66 -4.61
N ALA A 33 7.00 9.83 -4.87
CA ALA A 33 7.14 11.00 -4.02
C ALA A 33 6.55 10.76 -2.62
N ALA A 34 5.34 10.19 -2.53
CA ALA A 34 4.70 9.86 -1.27
C ALA A 34 5.47 8.76 -0.51
N PHE A 35 5.99 7.77 -1.21
CA PHE A 35 6.79 6.71 -0.60
C PHE A 35 8.05 7.25 0.08
N ARG A 36 8.72 8.21 -0.53
CA ARG A 36 9.86 8.89 0.08
C ARG A 36 9.50 9.72 1.31
N THR A 37 8.30 10.28 1.39
CA THR A 37 7.90 11.03 2.60
C THR A 37 7.61 10.11 3.78
N ALA A 38 7.30 8.83 3.55
CA ALA A 38 7.13 7.85 4.62
C ALA A 38 8.46 7.60 5.35
N ASP A 39 9.54 7.43 4.59
CA ASP A 39 10.91 7.27 5.10
C ASP A 39 11.91 7.64 3.98
N PRO A 40 12.55 8.83 4.04
CA PRO A 40 13.46 9.30 2.99
C PRO A 40 14.64 8.36 2.69
N ASP A 41 15.05 7.58 3.69
CA ASP A 41 16.16 6.62 3.57
C ASP A 41 15.69 5.16 3.40
N GLY A 42 14.37 4.94 3.33
CA GLY A 42 13.77 3.61 3.30
C GLY A 42 13.94 2.86 1.99
N SER A 43 14.33 3.52 0.90
CA SER A 43 14.54 2.88 -0.41
C SER A 43 16.02 2.63 -0.65
N ILE A 44 16.39 1.36 -0.89
CA ILE A 44 17.78 0.90 -1.02
C ILE A 44 17.97 0.22 -2.37
N GLY A 45 19.08 0.51 -3.06
CA GLY A 45 19.45 -0.10 -4.34
C GLY A 45 20.80 -0.76 -4.34
N ALA A 46 20.92 -1.81 -5.17
CA ALA A 46 22.20 -2.40 -5.56
C ALA A 46 22.61 -1.89 -6.94
N PHE A 47 23.86 -1.50 -7.06
CA PHE A 47 24.45 -0.94 -8.28
C PHE A 47 25.66 -1.76 -8.72
N VAL A 48 25.81 -1.92 -10.04
CA VAL A 48 27.03 -2.40 -10.70
C VAL A 48 27.54 -1.27 -11.57
N GLY A 49 28.65 -0.64 -11.15
CA GLY A 49 29.03 0.66 -11.69
C GLY A 49 27.98 1.72 -11.38
N GLN A 50 27.42 2.37 -12.39
CA GLN A 50 26.34 3.36 -12.25
C GLN A 50 24.95 2.77 -12.45
N GLU A 51 24.86 1.49 -12.82
CA GLU A 51 23.61 0.85 -13.18
C GLU A 51 22.92 0.24 -11.96
N MET A 52 21.67 0.66 -11.67
CA MET A 52 20.83 0.03 -10.65
C MET A 52 20.36 -1.33 -11.16
N VAL A 53 20.61 -2.40 -10.39
CA VAL A 53 20.32 -3.79 -10.78
C VAL A 53 19.30 -4.47 -9.87
N ALA A 54 19.12 -3.97 -8.64
CA ALA A 54 18.07 -4.41 -7.72
C ALA A 54 17.68 -3.26 -6.79
N GLY A 55 16.45 -3.30 -6.28
CA GLY A 55 15.95 -2.35 -5.31
C GLY A 55 14.98 -2.98 -4.30
N ILE A 56 14.81 -2.31 -3.17
CA ILE A 56 13.88 -2.68 -2.11
C ILE A 56 13.40 -1.42 -1.40
N SER A 57 12.14 -1.41 -0.98
CA SER A 57 11.61 -0.47 0.00
C SER A 57 11.64 -1.15 1.37
N ALA A 58 12.37 -0.59 2.34
CA ALA A 58 12.48 -1.04 3.72
C ALA A 58 12.18 0.15 4.64
N VAL A 59 10.90 0.54 4.67
CA VAL A 59 10.40 1.74 5.34
C VAL A 59 10.29 1.51 6.84
N ALA A 60 10.91 2.38 7.63
CA ALA A 60 10.81 2.40 9.08
C ALA A 60 9.75 3.41 9.53
N TYR A 61 8.66 2.92 10.10
CA TYR A 61 7.63 3.73 10.74
C TYR A 61 7.92 3.85 12.25
N GLY A 62 8.90 4.70 12.58
CA GLY A 62 9.36 4.84 13.96
C GLY A 62 10.13 3.62 14.50
N PRO A 63 10.24 3.45 15.83
CA PRO A 63 11.07 2.40 16.43
C PRO A 63 10.43 1.01 16.43
N GLY A 64 9.10 0.91 16.33
CA GLY A 64 8.36 -0.35 16.57
C GLY A 64 7.92 -1.09 15.33
N PHE A 65 7.78 -0.42 14.18
CA PHE A 65 7.21 -1.02 12.97
C PHE A 65 8.01 -0.66 11.72
N GLY A 66 8.07 -1.58 10.78
CA GLY A 66 8.63 -1.38 9.46
C GLY A 66 7.88 -2.19 8.40
N PHE A 67 8.06 -1.81 7.14
CA PHE A 67 7.42 -2.51 6.03
C PHE A 67 8.39 -2.70 4.87
N ILE A 68 8.36 -3.89 4.26
CA ILE A 68 9.12 -4.23 3.07
C ILE A 68 8.19 -4.28 1.87
N GLY A 69 8.57 -3.58 0.82
CA GLY A 69 7.93 -3.61 -0.49
C GLY A 69 8.93 -3.37 -1.61
N LEU A 70 8.45 -3.27 -2.84
CA LEU A 70 9.27 -2.98 -4.03
C LEU A 70 10.56 -3.82 -4.10
N TYR A 71 10.51 -5.07 -3.63
CA TYR A 71 11.66 -5.98 -3.68
C TYR A 71 11.79 -6.56 -5.08
N ILE A 72 12.60 -5.91 -5.91
CA ILE A 72 12.71 -6.21 -7.33
C ILE A 72 14.19 -6.32 -7.71
N CYS A 73 14.52 -7.38 -8.44
CA CYS A 73 15.80 -7.52 -9.15
C CYS A 73 15.51 -7.57 -10.65
N ARG A 74 16.23 -6.80 -11.43
CA ARG A 74 16.11 -6.81 -12.89
C ARG A 74 16.19 -8.24 -13.43
N PRO A 75 15.31 -8.63 -14.39
CA PRO A 75 15.27 -9.99 -14.92
C PRO A 75 16.61 -10.51 -15.46
N ASP A 76 17.34 -9.65 -16.18
CA ASP A 76 18.65 -9.94 -16.78
C ASP A 76 19.81 -10.04 -15.76
N ARG A 77 19.53 -9.69 -14.49
CA ARG A 77 20.51 -9.68 -13.39
C ARG A 77 20.12 -10.60 -12.23
N ARG A 78 19.08 -11.42 -12.43
CA ARG A 78 18.66 -12.42 -11.45
C ARG A 78 19.69 -13.55 -11.35
N GLY A 79 19.81 -14.18 -10.17
CA GLY A 79 20.79 -15.24 -9.91
C GLY A 79 22.18 -14.75 -9.50
N GLU A 80 22.52 -13.46 -9.64
CA GLU A 80 23.81 -12.88 -9.29
C GLU A 80 23.92 -12.42 -7.81
N GLY A 81 22.89 -12.66 -7.00
CA GLY A 81 22.86 -12.31 -5.57
C GLY A 81 22.56 -10.83 -5.26
N HIS A 82 22.17 -10.02 -6.26
CA HIS A 82 21.86 -8.61 -6.06
C HIS A 82 20.61 -8.42 -5.23
N GLY A 83 19.55 -9.20 -5.48
CA GLY A 83 18.33 -9.19 -4.68
C GLY A 83 18.61 -9.52 -3.21
N LYS A 84 19.39 -10.59 -2.93
CA LYS A 84 19.77 -10.93 -1.55
C LYS A 84 20.50 -9.77 -0.86
N ALA A 85 21.37 -9.07 -1.56
CA ALA A 85 22.14 -7.98 -0.97
C ALA A 85 21.27 -6.78 -0.55
N VAL A 86 20.28 -6.36 -1.36
CA VAL A 86 19.35 -5.30 -0.96
C VAL A 86 18.40 -5.77 0.14
N TRP A 87 18.00 -7.06 0.12
CA TRP A 87 17.22 -7.66 1.21
C TRP A 87 17.98 -7.60 2.54
N ASP A 88 19.22 -8.07 2.58
CA ASP A 88 20.05 -8.07 3.79
C ASP A 88 20.25 -6.64 4.33
N ALA A 89 20.46 -5.66 3.44
CA ALA A 89 20.58 -4.25 3.80
C ALA A 89 19.26 -3.69 4.37
N GLY A 90 18.12 -4.01 3.73
CA GLY A 90 16.79 -3.62 4.21
C GLY A 90 16.47 -4.21 5.57
N MET A 91 16.75 -5.51 5.77
CA MET A 91 16.55 -6.18 7.05
C MET A 91 17.45 -5.61 8.15
N ALA A 92 18.71 -5.33 7.85
CA ALA A 92 19.63 -4.69 8.79
C ALA A 92 19.14 -3.30 9.22
N ARG A 93 18.61 -2.50 8.25
CA ARG A 93 18.02 -1.19 8.52
C ARG A 93 16.80 -1.29 9.45
N LEU A 94 15.90 -2.23 9.20
CA LEU A 94 14.68 -2.40 9.98
C LEU A 94 14.94 -2.97 11.38
N GLY A 95 16.00 -3.77 11.55
CA GLY A 95 16.45 -4.29 12.86
C GLY A 95 15.37 -5.10 13.57
N ASN A 96 15.13 -4.78 14.85
CA ASN A 96 14.23 -5.54 15.73
C ASN A 96 12.75 -5.09 15.68
N ARG A 97 12.35 -4.32 14.69
CA ARG A 97 10.95 -3.90 14.51
C ARG A 97 10.05 -5.10 14.18
N ILE A 98 8.77 -4.95 14.44
CA ILE A 98 7.78 -5.79 13.75
C ILE A 98 7.83 -5.38 12.28
N ILE A 99 8.12 -6.33 11.39
CA ILE A 99 8.30 -6.06 9.96
C ILE A 99 7.16 -6.73 9.19
N GLY A 100 6.41 -5.93 8.43
CA GLY A 100 5.36 -6.40 7.52
C GLY A 100 5.83 -6.49 6.08
N LEU A 101 5.19 -7.34 5.30
CA LEU A 101 5.25 -7.38 3.84
C LEU A 101 3.97 -7.99 3.25
N ASP A 102 3.74 -7.73 1.97
CA ASP A 102 2.73 -8.41 1.15
C ASP A 102 3.43 -9.30 0.12
N GLY A 103 3.51 -10.60 0.43
CA GLY A 103 4.21 -11.56 -0.40
C GLY A 103 3.33 -12.16 -1.49
N VAL A 104 3.81 -12.18 -2.74
CA VAL A 104 3.19 -12.94 -3.83
C VAL A 104 3.32 -14.44 -3.56
N ALA A 105 2.41 -15.24 -4.12
CA ALA A 105 2.31 -16.67 -3.84
C ALA A 105 3.63 -17.41 -4.07
N GLU A 106 4.35 -17.09 -5.14
CA GLU A 106 5.62 -17.69 -5.54
C GLU A 106 6.75 -17.45 -4.52
N GLN A 107 6.67 -16.36 -3.75
CA GLN A 107 7.69 -15.98 -2.77
C GLN A 107 7.31 -16.32 -1.32
N ARG A 108 6.08 -16.77 -1.06
CA ARG A 108 5.57 -17.07 0.28
C ARG A 108 6.47 -18.03 1.05
N ALA A 109 6.89 -19.15 0.44
CA ALA A 109 7.77 -20.13 1.06
C ALA A 109 9.18 -19.55 1.38
N ASN A 110 9.67 -18.62 0.54
CA ASN A 110 10.93 -17.92 0.80
C ASN A 110 10.83 -17.03 2.03
N TYR A 111 9.76 -16.22 2.13
CA TYR A 111 9.55 -15.35 3.29
C TYR A 111 9.33 -16.16 4.59
N GLN A 112 8.65 -17.30 4.51
CA GLN A 112 8.52 -18.19 5.69
C GLN A 112 9.89 -18.71 6.18
N ARG A 113 10.79 -19.11 5.27
CA ARG A 113 12.17 -19.49 5.63
C ARG A 113 12.97 -18.34 6.25
N MET A 114 12.63 -17.10 5.93
CA MET A 114 13.23 -15.89 6.51
C MET A 114 12.58 -15.48 7.84
N GLY A 115 11.62 -16.27 8.34
CA GLY A 115 10.97 -16.07 9.64
C GLY A 115 9.72 -15.19 9.60
N PHE A 116 9.15 -14.94 8.41
CA PHE A 116 7.85 -14.27 8.29
C PHE A 116 6.70 -15.27 8.45
N VAL A 117 5.68 -14.87 9.21
CA VAL A 117 4.49 -15.68 9.47
C VAL A 117 3.31 -15.10 8.67
N PRO A 118 2.62 -15.90 7.83
CA PRO A 118 1.43 -15.46 7.12
C PRO A 118 0.28 -15.19 8.09
N VAL A 119 -0.48 -14.11 7.83
CA VAL A 119 -1.59 -13.68 8.71
C VAL A 119 -2.93 -13.62 7.98
N TYR A 120 -2.99 -13.00 6.79
CA TYR A 120 -4.19 -12.98 5.96
C TYR A 120 -3.83 -12.76 4.49
N GLU A 121 -4.76 -13.09 3.62
CA GLU A 121 -4.65 -12.80 2.20
C GLU A 121 -5.27 -11.44 1.87
N THR A 122 -4.70 -10.75 0.88
CA THR A 122 -5.24 -9.54 0.27
C THR A 122 -5.50 -9.83 -1.20
N VAL A 123 -6.74 -9.58 -1.66
CA VAL A 123 -7.16 -9.84 -3.03
C VAL A 123 -7.50 -8.52 -3.72
N ARG A 124 -6.96 -8.30 -4.91
CA ARG A 124 -7.31 -7.17 -5.77
C ARG A 124 -8.63 -7.44 -6.47
N TYR A 125 -9.58 -6.53 -6.27
CA TYR A 125 -10.81 -6.46 -7.05
C TYR A 125 -10.69 -5.35 -8.08
N SER A 126 -11.07 -5.65 -9.31
CA SER A 126 -10.96 -4.72 -10.45
C SER A 126 -12.25 -4.66 -11.24
N GLY A 127 -12.66 -3.49 -11.67
CA GLY A 127 -13.87 -3.32 -12.48
C GLY A 127 -14.39 -1.88 -12.47
N ARG A 128 -15.60 -1.73 -12.97
CA ARG A 128 -16.38 -0.49 -12.89
C ARG A 128 -17.60 -0.78 -12.03
N PRO A 129 -17.52 -0.53 -10.72
CA PRO A 129 -18.59 -0.93 -9.83
C PRO A 129 -19.87 -0.15 -10.14
N ALA A 130 -20.99 -0.85 -10.25
CA ALA A 130 -22.31 -0.29 -10.47
C ALA A 130 -23.26 -0.71 -9.36
N GLY A 131 -24.23 0.17 -9.01
CA GLY A 131 -25.25 -0.16 -8.02
C GLY A 131 -24.73 -0.28 -6.57
N LEU A 132 -23.54 0.25 -6.27
CA LEU A 132 -23.09 0.37 -4.90
C LEU A 132 -24.02 1.31 -4.11
N PRO A 133 -24.31 1.00 -2.83
CA PRO A 133 -25.18 1.85 -2.02
C PRO A 133 -24.52 3.22 -1.82
N ALA A 134 -25.27 4.28 -2.10
CA ALA A 134 -24.92 5.64 -1.74
C ALA A 134 -25.43 5.94 -0.32
N GLY A 135 -24.78 6.84 0.37
CA GLY A 135 -25.21 7.29 1.70
C GLY A 135 -24.07 7.84 2.55
N GLY A 136 -24.42 8.29 3.74
CA GLY A 136 -23.46 8.92 4.64
C GLY A 136 -23.16 10.38 4.30
N ASP A 137 -22.60 11.09 5.27
CA ASP A 137 -22.11 12.47 5.09
C ASP A 137 -20.68 12.41 4.53
N ILE A 138 -20.59 12.16 3.20
CA ILE A 138 -19.31 12.02 2.49
C ILE A 138 -18.92 13.33 1.82
N ARG A 139 -17.72 13.78 2.11
CA ARG A 139 -17.18 15.02 1.58
C ARG A 139 -15.67 14.92 1.26
N PRO A 140 -15.13 15.82 0.43
CA PRO A 140 -13.70 15.92 0.24
C PRO A 140 -12.95 16.23 1.55
N VAL A 141 -11.77 15.65 1.68
CA VAL A 141 -10.85 15.97 2.77
C VAL A 141 -10.33 17.40 2.60
N THR A 142 -10.29 18.13 3.71
CA THR A 142 -9.72 19.48 3.80
C THR A 142 -8.51 19.52 4.73
N ALA A 143 -7.76 20.62 4.72
CA ALA A 143 -6.63 20.79 5.64
C ALA A 143 -7.04 20.72 7.13
N GLY A 144 -8.28 21.14 7.45
CA GLY A 144 -8.81 21.10 8.82
C GLY A 144 -9.08 19.69 9.34
N ASP A 145 -9.17 18.69 8.47
CA ASP A 145 -9.47 17.31 8.85
C ASP A 145 -8.21 16.52 9.26
N MET A 146 -7.03 17.07 9.03
CA MET A 146 -5.78 16.33 9.16
C MET A 146 -5.60 15.72 10.56
N ALA A 147 -5.87 16.46 11.62
CA ALA A 147 -5.73 15.96 12.99
C ALA A 147 -6.65 14.76 13.27
N GLY A 148 -7.91 14.83 12.82
CA GLY A 148 -8.87 13.75 12.94
C GLY A 148 -8.46 12.53 12.13
N ILE A 149 -8.01 12.73 10.88
CA ILE A 149 -7.53 11.64 10.01
C ILE A 149 -6.32 10.94 10.63
N LEU A 150 -5.34 11.68 11.18
CA LEU A 150 -4.18 11.08 11.83
C LEU A 150 -4.57 10.22 13.04
N ALA A 151 -5.50 10.69 13.86
CA ALA A 151 -6.01 9.94 15.00
C ALA A 151 -6.80 8.69 14.55
N TYR A 152 -7.60 8.80 13.51
CA TYR A 152 -8.37 7.71 12.94
C TYR A 152 -7.48 6.65 12.25
N ASP A 153 -6.52 7.08 11.46
CA ASP A 153 -5.56 6.21 10.76
C ASP A 153 -4.69 5.41 11.75
N ARG A 154 -4.29 6.03 12.86
CA ARG A 154 -3.44 5.41 13.88
C ARG A 154 -4.05 4.17 14.52
N GLN A 155 -5.36 4.03 14.53
CA GLN A 155 -6.07 2.85 15.03
C GLN A 155 -6.07 1.70 14.00
N ARG A 156 -5.79 1.97 12.73
CA ARG A 156 -5.91 1.04 11.59
C ARG A 156 -4.58 0.71 10.94
N PHE A 157 -3.60 1.58 11.10
CA PHE A 157 -2.23 1.35 10.66
C PHE A 157 -1.30 1.18 11.89
N PRO A 158 -0.31 0.26 11.84
CA PRO A 158 0.48 -0.11 13.02
C PRO A 158 1.33 1.02 13.64
N ALA A 159 1.58 2.10 12.91
CA ALA A 159 2.47 3.17 13.35
C ALA A 159 1.98 4.56 12.90
N PRO A 160 2.41 5.66 13.54
CA PRO A 160 2.19 7.01 13.02
C PRO A 160 2.88 7.17 11.66
N ARG A 161 2.17 7.82 10.71
CA ARG A 161 2.70 8.07 9.35
C ARG A 161 2.25 9.44 8.82
N GLU A 162 2.35 10.47 9.66
CA GLU A 162 1.86 11.81 9.36
C GLU A 162 2.46 12.40 8.08
N ALA A 163 3.79 12.36 7.92
CA ALA A 163 4.45 12.91 6.74
C ALA A 163 3.94 12.26 5.44
N PHE A 164 3.77 10.93 5.46
CA PHE A 164 3.17 10.19 4.36
C PHE A 164 1.72 10.64 4.09
N LEU A 165 0.87 10.71 5.12
CA LEU A 165 -0.54 11.05 4.94
C LEU A 165 -0.73 12.49 4.45
N ARG A 166 0.10 13.44 4.88
CA ARG A 166 0.07 14.82 4.37
C ARG A 166 0.30 14.87 2.86
N GLU A 167 1.19 14.04 2.32
CA GLU A 167 1.42 13.93 0.89
C GLU A 167 0.34 13.07 0.21
N TRP A 168 -0.07 11.96 0.84
CA TRP A 168 -1.01 11.01 0.28
C TRP A 168 -2.42 11.56 0.07
N LEU A 169 -2.85 12.50 0.91
CA LEU A 169 -4.16 13.15 0.84
C LEU A 169 -4.21 14.37 -0.09
N ARG A 170 -3.07 14.78 -0.68
CA ARG A 170 -3.02 15.93 -1.59
C ARG A 170 -3.50 15.58 -2.99
N GLN A 171 -4.01 16.59 -3.68
CA GLN A 171 -4.26 16.50 -5.12
C GLN A 171 -2.97 16.13 -5.89
N PRO A 172 -3.07 15.40 -6.99
CA PRO A 172 -4.31 15.06 -7.72
C PRO A 172 -5.04 13.81 -7.21
N ARG A 173 -4.68 13.25 -6.05
CA ARG A 173 -5.44 12.16 -5.44
C ARG A 173 -6.81 12.65 -4.95
N ILE A 174 -7.82 11.81 -5.07
CA ILE A 174 -9.18 12.08 -4.60
C ILE A 174 -9.29 11.50 -3.20
N ALA A 175 -9.29 12.37 -2.18
CA ALA A 175 -9.42 11.97 -0.79
C ALA A 175 -10.80 12.38 -0.27
N LEU A 176 -11.55 11.40 0.23
CA LEU A 176 -12.89 11.59 0.81
C LEU A 176 -12.92 11.08 2.24
N LEU A 177 -13.76 11.69 3.07
CA LEU A 177 -14.06 11.21 4.40
C LEU A 177 -15.57 11.17 4.65
N CYS A 178 -15.98 10.35 5.60
CA CYS A 178 -17.35 10.26 6.14
C CYS A 178 -17.35 10.77 7.57
N GLY A 179 -18.27 11.69 7.85
CA GLY A 179 -18.42 12.33 9.16
C GLY A 179 -17.75 13.69 9.31
N GLY A 180 -17.80 14.24 10.51
CA GLY A 180 -17.16 15.52 10.87
C GLY A 180 -15.67 15.37 11.12
N SER A 181 -14.96 16.51 11.20
CA SER A 181 -13.50 16.53 11.46
C SER A 181 -13.09 15.93 12.82
N ALA A 182 -13.98 15.96 13.81
CA ALA A 182 -13.78 15.38 15.14
C ALA A 182 -14.27 13.92 15.23
N ASP A 183 -15.26 13.54 14.41
CA ASP A 183 -15.95 12.25 14.48
C ASP A 183 -15.89 11.56 13.11
N ILE A 184 -14.68 11.25 12.65
CA ILE A 184 -14.46 10.54 11.39
C ILE A 184 -14.90 9.09 11.55
N ALA A 185 -15.83 8.65 10.71
CA ALA A 185 -16.32 7.28 10.63
C ALA A 185 -15.74 6.48 9.46
N GLY A 186 -14.99 7.13 8.60
CA GLY A 186 -14.26 6.50 7.50
C GLY A 186 -13.55 7.51 6.60
N TYR A 187 -12.53 7.05 5.89
CA TYR A 187 -11.94 7.81 4.78
C TYR A 187 -11.39 6.87 3.71
N GLY A 188 -11.30 7.37 2.49
CA GLY A 188 -10.76 6.65 1.36
C GLY A 188 -10.01 7.58 0.40
N VAL A 189 -9.04 7.02 -0.30
CA VAL A 189 -8.23 7.75 -1.28
C VAL A 189 -8.20 6.99 -2.60
N ALA A 190 -8.61 7.63 -3.69
CA ALA A 190 -8.40 7.12 -5.03
C ALA A 190 -7.23 7.85 -5.69
N ARG A 191 -6.35 7.09 -6.33
CA ARG A 191 -5.19 7.62 -7.07
C ARG A 191 -5.12 7.05 -8.46
N ARG A 192 -4.70 7.88 -9.42
CA ARG A 192 -4.51 7.44 -10.79
C ARG A 192 -3.32 6.49 -10.89
N CYS A 193 -3.53 5.38 -11.59
CA CYS A 193 -2.50 4.41 -11.95
C CYS A 193 -2.24 4.44 -13.46
N ARG A 194 -1.34 3.60 -13.96
CA ARG A 194 -1.14 3.44 -15.40
C ARG A 194 -2.41 2.87 -16.04
N GLU A 195 -3.07 1.94 -15.36
CA GLU A 195 -4.39 1.44 -15.74
C GLU A 195 -5.39 1.86 -14.67
N GLY A 196 -6.35 2.73 -15.04
CA GLY A 196 -7.44 3.17 -14.17
C GLY A 196 -7.01 3.89 -12.90
N PHE A 197 -7.76 3.64 -11.84
CA PHE A 197 -7.54 4.19 -10.50
C PHE A 197 -7.44 3.08 -9.46
N LYS A 198 -6.62 3.30 -8.43
CA LYS A 198 -6.55 2.39 -7.28
C LYS A 198 -7.03 3.10 -6.02
N VAL A 199 -7.94 2.46 -5.30
CA VAL A 199 -8.40 2.93 -3.99
C VAL A 199 -7.53 2.32 -2.89
N GLY A 200 -6.99 3.17 -2.04
CA GLY A 200 -6.20 2.82 -0.86
C GLY A 200 -5.63 4.06 -0.16
N PRO A 201 -5.84 4.16 1.17
CA PRO A 201 -6.65 3.26 1.98
C PRO A 201 -8.16 3.42 1.73
N LEU A 202 -8.93 2.40 2.13
CA LEU A 202 -10.35 2.51 2.40
C LEU A 202 -10.59 1.99 3.81
N PHE A 203 -10.68 2.89 4.77
CA PHE A 203 -10.92 2.60 6.17
C PHE A 203 -12.30 3.12 6.57
N ALA A 204 -13.08 2.30 7.24
CA ALA A 204 -14.41 2.68 7.71
C ALA A 204 -14.79 1.87 8.96
N ASP A 205 -15.67 2.40 9.80
CA ASP A 205 -16.14 1.73 11.00
C ASP A 205 -17.10 0.58 10.67
N ARG A 206 -17.78 0.66 9.52
CA ARG A 206 -18.80 -0.31 9.07
C ARG A 206 -18.75 -0.51 7.56
N THR A 207 -19.24 -1.67 7.11
CA THR A 207 -19.27 -2.07 5.69
C THR A 207 -20.11 -1.13 4.83
N ASP A 208 -21.24 -0.64 5.33
CA ASP A 208 -22.11 0.29 4.59
C ASP A 208 -21.40 1.62 4.29
N LEU A 209 -20.63 2.15 5.25
CA LEU A 209 -19.84 3.37 5.06
C LEU A 209 -18.68 3.15 4.06
N ALA A 210 -18.01 1.98 4.12
CA ALA A 210 -16.97 1.63 3.17
C ALA A 210 -17.53 1.56 1.73
N LEU A 211 -18.72 0.95 1.55
CA LEU A 211 -19.38 0.86 0.25
C LEU A 211 -19.79 2.25 -0.26
N ALA A 212 -20.33 3.11 0.61
CA ALA A 212 -20.73 4.46 0.25
C ALA A 212 -19.50 5.32 -0.15
N LEU A 213 -18.40 5.25 0.60
CA LEU A 213 -17.13 5.90 0.25
C LEU A 213 -16.62 5.41 -1.10
N LEU A 214 -16.66 4.10 -1.36
CA LEU A 214 -16.23 3.53 -2.63
C LEU A 214 -17.13 3.98 -3.78
N ALA A 215 -18.45 4.07 -3.56
CA ALA A 215 -19.42 4.57 -4.54
C ALA A 215 -19.12 6.02 -4.94
N ASP A 216 -18.86 6.90 -3.97
CA ASP A 216 -18.55 8.30 -4.24
C ASP A 216 -17.18 8.46 -4.93
N LEU A 217 -16.16 7.69 -4.51
CA LEU A 217 -14.87 7.63 -5.20
C LEU A 217 -15.05 7.17 -6.66
N ALA A 218 -15.82 6.09 -6.90
CA ALA A 218 -16.11 5.58 -8.23
C ALA A 218 -16.84 6.63 -9.09
N GLY A 219 -17.82 7.35 -8.53
CA GLY A 219 -18.51 8.44 -9.21
C GLY A 219 -17.58 9.57 -9.65
N ARG A 220 -16.57 9.90 -8.86
CA ARG A 220 -15.60 10.97 -9.15
C ARG A 220 -14.55 10.58 -10.19
N ILE A 221 -14.20 9.31 -10.30
CA ILE A 221 -13.29 8.83 -11.36
C ILE A 221 -14.00 8.58 -12.69
N GLY A 222 -15.32 8.60 -12.71
CA GLY A 222 -16.13 8.40 -13.93
C GLY A 222 -16.07 6.96 -14.44
N ASN A 223 -15.99 6.78 -15.76
CA ASN A 223 -16.03 5.45 -16.40
C ASN A 223 -14.66 4.74 -16.46
N GLU A 224 -13.75 5.07 -15.58
CA GLU A 224 -12.44 4.40 -15.50
C GLU A 224 -12.51 3.09 -14.70
N VAL A 225 -11.57 2.19 -14.94
CA VAL A 225 -11.44 0.98 -14.12
C VAL A 225 -10.96 1.36 -12.72
N LEU A 226 -11.61 0.81 -11.71
CA LEU A 226 -11.22 0.95 -10.32
C LEU A 226 -10.62 -0.36 -9.82
N HIS A 227 -9.51 -0.26 -9.11
CA HIS A 227 -8.84 -1.35 -8.41
C HIS A 227 -8.86 -1.10 -6.90
N ILE A 228 -9.05 -2.15 -6.12
CA ILE A 228 -8.94 -2.07 -4.66
C ILE A 228 -8.35 -3.38 -4.12
N ASP A 229 -7.37 -3.27 -3.22
CA ASP A 229 -6.71 -4.41 -2.59
C ASP A 229 -7.36 -4.67 -1.22
N VAL A 230 -8.20 -5.72 -1.13
CA VAL A 230 -9.11 -6.01 -0.01
C VAL A 230 -8.60 -7.18 0.82
N PRO A 231 -8.49 -7.04 2.17
CA PRO A 231 -8.25 -8.19 3.04
C PRO A 231 -9.35 -9.25 2.88
N ALA A 232 -8.97 -10.52 2.70
CA ALA A 232 -9.93 -11.62 2.45
C ALA A 232 -10.91 -11.85 3.63
N SER A 233 -10.60 -11.32 4.81
CA SER A 233 -11.50 -11.33 5.96
C SER A 233 -12.76 -10.45 5.78
N GLN A 234 -12.78 -9.56 4.80
CA GLN A 234 -13.91 -8.66 4.51
C GLN A 234 -14.99 -9.34 3.64
N VAL A 235 -15.51 -10.50 4.11
CA VAL A 235 -16.39 -11.39 3.32
C VAL A 235 -17.63 -10.67 2.79
N GLN A 236 -18.32 -9.90 3.64
CA GLN A 236 -19.53 -9.17 3.23
C GLN A 236 -19.21 -8.09 2.19
N PHE A 237 -18.14 -7.35 2.41
CA PHE A 237 -17.71 -6.29 1.50
C PHE A 237 -17.32 -6.86 0.13
N THR A 238 -16.55 -7.95 0.09
CA THR A 238 -16.12 -8.58 -1.17
C THR A 238 -17.30 -9.17 -1.96
N ALA A 239 -18.31 -9.75 -1.27
CA ALA A 239 -19.54 -10.21 -1.91
C ALA A 239 -20.29 -9.04 -2.59
N MET A 240 -20.36 -7.87 -1.95
CA MET A 240 -20.98 -6.68 -2.53
C MET A 240 -20.19 -6.12 -3.72
N LEU A 241 -18.84 -6.17 -3.67
CA LEU A 241 -17.99 -5.79 -4.82
C LEU A 241 -18.27 -6.67 -6.04
N GLN A 242 -18.37 -8.00 -5.82
CA GLN A 242 -18.67 -8.95 -6.90
C GLN A 242 -20.07 -8.73 -7.47
N ALA A 243 -21.06 -8.50 -6.61
CA ALA A 243 -22.42 -8.16 -7.04
C ALA A 243 -22.47 -6.84 -7.84
N ALA A 244 -21.57 -5.90 -7.55
CA ALA A 244 -21.39 -4.64 -8.29
C ALA A 244 -20.58 -4.80 -9.58
N GLY A 245 -20.16 -6.01 -9.96
CA GLY A 245 -19.43 -6.29 -11.21
C GLY A 245 -17.92 -6.21 -11.11
N MET A 246 -17.35 -6.12 -9.90
CA MET A 246 -15.89 -6.19 -9.72
C MET A 246 -15.40 -7.65 -9.68
N VAL A 247 -14.26 -7.90 -10.32
CA VAL A 247 -13.69 -9.25 -10.49
C VAL A 247 -12.44 -9.39 -9.61
N PRO A 248 -12.34 -10.47 -8.81
CA PRO A 248 -11.11 -10.78 -8.08
C PRO A 248 -10.00 -11.21 -9.04
N GLY A 249 -8.76 -10.85 -8.70
CA GLY A 249 -7.58 -11.18 -9.52
C GLY A 249 -6.34 -11.37 -8.65
N PHE A 250 -5.32 -10.54 -8.88
CA PHE A 250 -4.04 -10.59 -8.18
C PHE A 250 -4.21 -10.68 -6.65
N ALA A 251 -3.47 -11.58 -6.03
CA ALA A 251 -3.54 -11.80 -4.59
C ALA A 251 -2.14 -11.84 -3.96
N THR A 252 -2.05 -11.36 -2.73
CA THR A 252 -0.85 -11.43 -1.90
C THR A 252 -1.18 -11.98 -0.52
N THR A 253 -0.15 -12.41 0.21
CA THR A 253 -0.29 -12.79 1.62
C THR A 253 0.40 -11.73 2.47
N ARG A 254 -0.35 -11.06 3.36
CA ARG A 254 0.22 -10.23 4.41
C ARG A 254 0.95 -11.11 5.41
N MET A 255 2.24 -10.83 5.60
CA MET A 255 3.10 -11.58 6.50
C MET A 255 3.83 -10.65 7.44
N TYR A 256 4.15 -11.14 8.65
CA TYR A 256 4.91 -10.38 9.64
C TYR A 256 6.05 -11.20 10.23
N LYS A 257 7.14 -10.49 10.59
CA LYS A 257 8.27 -11.00 11.39
C LYS A 257 8.42 -10.14 12.62
N GLY A 258 8.79 -10.76 13.77
CA GLY A 258 8.97 -10.05 15.04
C GLY A 258 7.68 -9.86 15.84
N GLY A 259 6.55 -10.41 15.37
CA GLY A 259 5.24 -10.32 16.02
C GLY A 259 4.14 -9.87 15.06
N LYS A 260 2.91 -9.80 15.55
CA LYS A 260 1.74 -9.29 14.84
C LYS A 260 1.36 -7.93 15.42
N PRO A 261 1.14 -6.88 14.59
CA PRO A 261 0.64 -5.60 15.09
C PRO A 261 -0.75 -5.74 15.72
N GLY A 262 -1.02 -4.92 16.74
CA GLY A 262 -2.29 -4.94 17.49
C GLY A 262 -3.42 -4.12 16.89
N ASN A 263 -3.31 -3.62 15.66
CA ASN A 263 -4.35 -2.84 15.00
C ASN A 263 -5.54 -3.70 14.54
N ALA A 264 -6.70 -3.08 14.37
CA ALA A 264 -7.96 -3.74 14.08
C ALA A 264 -8.17 -3.93 12.56
N PRO A 265 -7.94 -5.13 11.98
CA PRO A 265 -8.12 -5.36 10.54
C PRO A 265 -9.59 -5.32 10.10
N SER A 266 -10.56 -5.45 11.01
CA SER A 266 -11.99 -5.44 10.70
C SER A 266 -12.51 -4.12 10.11
N THR A 267 -11.80 -3.02 10.34
CA THR A 267 -12.13 -1.69 9.82
C THR A 267 -11.27 -1.28 8.62
N VAL A 268 -10.47 -2.20 8.08
CA VAL A 268 -9.66 -2.04 6.86
C VAL A 268 -10.37 -2.74 5.70
N PHE A 269 -11.03 -1.99 4.83
CA PHE A 269 -11.72 -2.51 3.64
C PHE A 269 -10.85 -2.46 2.38
N GLY A 270 -9.88 -1.55 2.35
CA GLY A 270 -8.83 -1.50 1.35
C GLY A 270 -7.52 -1.10 2.02
N ILE A 271 -6.46 -1.87 1.79
CA ILE A 271 -5.13 -1.50 2.31
C ILE A 271 -4.62 -0.25 1.61
N THR A 272 -3.67 0.45 2.22
CA THR A 272 -3.15 1.70 1.64
C THR A 272 -2.42 1.41 0.34
N THR A 273 -1.40 0.58 0.41
CA THR A 273 -0.63 0.06 -0.73
C THR A 273 -0.01 -1.29 -0.38
N LEU A 274 0.31 -2.10 -1.39
CA LEU A 274 1.07 -3.33 -1.22
C LEU A 274 2.56 -3.05 -0.94
N GLU A 275 3.02 -1.85 -1.28
CA GLU A 275 4.43 -1.45 -1.21
C GLU A 275 4.84 -0.88 0.15
N LEU A 276 3.88 -0.33 0.91
CA LEU A 276 4.13 0.35 2.20
C LEU A 276 3.22 -0.12 3.34
N GLY A 277 2.26 -1.00 3.07
CA GLY A 277 1.30 -1.56 4.04
C GLY A 277 -0.03 -0.84 4.15
#